data_a59f1025a7f966bcd6e775b32780b975
#
_entry.id   a59f1025a7f966bcd6e775b32780b975
#
_cell.length_a   1.000
_cell.length_b   1.000
_cell.length_c   1.000
_cell.angle_alpha   90.00
_cell.angle_beta   90.00
_cell.angle_gamma   90.00
#
_symmetry.space_group_name_H-M   'P 1'
#
loop_
_entity.id
_entity.type
_entity.pdbx_description
1 polymer ?
#
loop_
_entity_poly.entity_id
_entity_poly.type
_entity_poly.pdbx_seq_one_letter_code
_entity_poly.pdbx_strand_id
1 'polypeptide(L)' 'MAMVRAQIEIGKRAFEEVLRIFPKITTARKSLGISNHQLLYDWMNGCAPSAKYLQRLYYCGADVIYILSGMRQGDKK' A
#
# COMPACT_ATOMS: atom_id res chain seq x y z
N MET A 1 9.37 -2.55 -19.47
CA MET A 1 8.06 -1.93 -19.65
C MET A 1 7.77 -1.00 -18.50
N ALA A 2 7.55 0.24 -18.80
CA ALA A 2 7.35 1.25 -17.76
C ALA A 2 6.09 0.98 -16.94
N MET A 3 5.00 0.55 -17.58
CA MET A 3 3.75 0.32 -16.87
C MET A 3 3.84 -0.83 -15.89
N VAL A 4 4.51 -1.92 -16.29
CA VAL A 4 4.68 -3.06 -15.39
C VAL A 4 5.51 -2.67 -14.18
N ARG A 5 6.58 -1.93 -14.42
CA ARG A 5 7.42 -1.46 -13.33
C ARG A 5 6.64 -0.56 -12.37
N ALA A 6 5.80 0.33 -12.91
CA ALA A 6 5.01 1.23 -12.08
C ALA A 6 4.06 0.45 -11.19
N GLN A 7 3.44 -0.60 -11.71
CA GLN A 7 2.54 -1.42 -10.91
C GLN A 7 3.27 -2.14 -9.79
N ILE A 8 4.47 -2.63 -10.06
CA ILE A 8 5.29 -3.28 -9.04
C ILE A 8 5.62 -2.29 -7.94
N GLU A 9 5.97 -1.08 -8.31
CA GLU A 9 6.31 -0.06 -7.33
C GLU A 9 5.09 0.33 -6.49
N ILE A 10 3.92 0.40 -7.11
CA ILE A 10 2.70 0.72 -6.37
C ILE A 10 2.45 -0.30 -5.28
N GLY A 11 2.56 -1.59 -5.60
CA GLY A 11 2.37 -2.62 -4.59
C GLY A 11 3.35 -2.51 -3.45
N LYS A 12 4.62 -2.33 -3.77
CA LYS A 12 5.65 -2.23 -2.75
C LYS A 12 5.46 -0.99 -1.87
N ARG A 13 5.07 0.13 -2.46
CA ARG A 13 4.82 1.33 -1.68
C ARG A 13 3.59 1.18 -0.78
N ALA A 14 2.58 0.45 -1.26
CA ALA A 14 1.42 0.17 -0.42
C ALA A 14 1.82 -0.65 0.80
N PHE A 15 2.64 -1.67 0.60
CA PHE A 15 3.11 -2.47 1.72
C PHE A 15 3.97 -1.64 2.67
N GLU A 16 4.79 -0.76 2.13
CA GLU A 16 5.60 0.14 2.95
C GLU A 16 4.72 1.01 3.83
N GLU A 17 3.62 1.54 3.29
CA GLU A 17 2.70 2.35 4.07
C GLU A 17 2.00 1.53 5.15
N VAL A 18 1.67 0.28 4.84
CA VAL A 18 1.10 -0.61 5.86
C VAL A 18 2.05 -0.73 7.04
N LEU A 19 3.33 -0.95 6.77
CA LEU A 19 4.32 -1.08 7.85
C LEU A 19 4.50 0.23 8.62
N ARG A 20 4.30 1.36 7.96
CA ARG A 20 4.45 2.65 8.62
C ARG A 20 3.30 2.93 9.58
N ILE A 21 2.08 2.60 9.18
CA ILE A 21 0.91 3.01 9.98
C ILE A 21 0.38 1.93 10.91
N PHE A 22 0.77 0.69 10.74
CA PHE A 22 0.31 -0.40 11.61
C PHE A 22 1.48 -1.03 12.34
N PRO A 23 1.33 -1.28 13.65
CA PRO A 23 2.43 -1.88 14.40
C PRO A 23 2.67 -3.35 14.05
N LYS A 24 1.64 -4.04 13.56
CA LYS A 24 1.73 -5.46 13.23
C LYS A 24 0.94 -5.76 11.99
N ILE A 25 1.40 -6.78 11.25
CA ILE A 25 0.68 -7.26 10.07
C ILE A 25 -0.73 -7.71 10.43
N THR A 26 -0.89 -8.36 11.57
CA THR A 26 -2.21 -8.82 12.01
C THR A 26 -3.17 -7.63 12.20
N THR A 27 -2.69 -6.56 12.79
CA THR A 27 -3.50 -5.36 12.98
C THR A 27 -3.88 -4.76 11.63
N ALA A 28 -2.92 -4.70 10.71
CA ALA A 28 -3.17 -4.16 9.39
C ALA A 28 -4.23 -4.97 8.67
N ARG A 29 -4.11 -6.29 8.73
CA ARG A 29 -5.06 -7.18 8.06
C ARG A 29 -6.48 -6.94 8.57
N LYS A 30 -6.64 -6.85 9.88
CA LYS A 30 -7.96 -6.64 10.46
C LYS A 30 -8.52 -5.27 10.10
N SER A 31 -7.69 -4.25 10.16
CA SER A 31 -8.14 -2.89 9.87
C SER A 31 -8.53 -2.72 8.41
N LEU A 32 -7.86 -3.43 7.52
CA LEU A 32 -8.13 -3.34 6.10
C LEU A 32 -9.19 -4.34 5.63
N GLY A 33 -9.67 -5.19 6.52
CA GLY A 33 -10.69 -6.17 6.16
C GLY A 33 -10.16 -7.28 5.25
N ILE A 34 -8.91 -7.64 5.41
CA ILE A 34 -8.27 -8.67 4.59
C ILE A 34 -8.36 -9.99 5.32
N SER A 35 -8.81 -11.04 4.63
CA SER A 35 -9.08 -12.32 5.27
C SER A 35 -7.82 -13.12 5.61
N ASN A 36 -6.71 -12.89 4.89
CA ASN A 36 -5.46 -13.57 5.23
C ASN A 36 -4.27 -12.71 4.82
N HIS A 37 -3.08 -13.10 5.30
CA HIS A 37 -1.88 -12.32 5.09
C HIS A 37 -1.36 -12.34 3.66
N GLN A 38 -1.80 -13.30 2.86
CA GLN A 38 -1.23 -13.48 1.53
C GLN A 38 -1.38 -12.24 0.68
N LEU A 39 -2.50 -11.55 0.80
CA LEU A 39 -2.73 -10.35 0.00
C LEU A 39 -1.67 -9.28 0.29
N LEU A 40 -1.33 -9.11 1.57
CA LEU A 40 -0.29 -8.14 1.95
C LEU A 40 1.06 -8.53 1.38
N TYR A 41 1.39 -9.81 1.42
CA TYR A 41 2.65 -10.27 0.85
C TYR A 41 2.65 -10.16 -0.67
N ASP A 42 1.48 -10.29 -1.31
CA ASP A 42 1.39 -10.06 -2.74
C ASP A 42 1.76 -8.62 -3.08
N TRP A 43 1.32 -7.66 -2.27
CA TRP A 43 1.73 -6.27 -2.47
C TRP A 43 3.24 -6.11 -2.32
N MET A 44 3.80 -6.74 -1.31
CA MET A 44 5.25 -6.70 -1.10
C MET A 44 5.99 -7.25 -2.32
N ASN A 45 5.41 -8.23 -2.99
CA ASN A 45 6.00 -8.85 -4.16
C ASN A 45 5.66 -8.13 -5.46
N GLY A 46 4.94 -7.02 -5.38
CA GLY A 46 4.71 -6.18 -6.55
C GLY A 46 3.31 -6.18 -7.11
N CYS A 47 2.38 -6.90 -6.51
CA CYS A 47 0.99 -6.86 -6.95
C CYS A 47 0.32 -5.61 -6.39
N ALA A 48 -0.21 -4.76 -7.27
CA ALA A 48 -0.83 -3.51 -6.83
C ALA A 48 -2.16 -3.79 -6.12
N PRO A 49 -2.46 -3.05 -5.04
CA PRO A 49 -3.76 -3.18 -4.40
C PRO A 49 -4.87 -2.64 -5.31
N SER A 50 -6.06 -3.23 -5.17
CA SER A 50 -7.21 -2.73 -5.93
C SER A 50 -7.69 -1.41 -5.34
N ALA A 51 -8.56 -0.73 -6.08
CA ALA A 51 -9.11 0.54 -5.62
C ALA A 51 -9.80 0.42 -4.27
N LYS A 52 -10.46 -0.72 -4.03
CA LYS A 52 -11.13 -0.97 -2.75
C LYS A 52 -10.14 -0.88 -1.59
N TYR A 53 -8.99 -1.50 -1.73
CA TYR A 53 -7.99 -1.49 -0.66
C TYR A 53 -7.25 -0.17 -0.58
N LEU A 54 -7.06 0.51 -1.71
CA LEU A 54 -6.49 1.86 -1.68
C LEU A 54 -7.39 2.80 -0.89
N GLN A 55 -8.70 2.68 -1.05
CA GLN A 55 -9.64 3.50 -0.29
C GLN A 55 -9.54 3.20 1.19
N ARG A 56 -9.45 1.92 1.56
CA ARG A 56 -9.32 1.55 2.96
C ARG A 56 -8.01 2.04 3.55
N LEU A 57 -6.93 1.95 2.79
CA LEU A 57 -5.65 2.49 3.22
C LEU A 57 -5.74 3.99 3.46
N TYR A 58 -6.42 4.69 2.57
CA TYR A 58 -6.61 6.13 2.72
C TYR A 58 -7.30 6.45 4.06
N TYR A 59 -8.36 5.71 4.37
CA TYR A 59 -9.08 5.95 5.62
C TYR A 59 -8.27 5.59 6.85
N CYS A 60 -7.29 4.72 6.70
CA CYS A 60 -6.41 4.36 7.81
C CYS A 60 -5.23 5.33 7.96
N GLY A 61 -5.12 6.32 7.10
CA GLY A 61 -4.08 7.31 7.20
C GLY A 61 -2.89 7.09 6.28
N ALA A 62 -2.99 6.16 5.34
CA ALA A 62 -1.91 5.93 4.40
C ALA A 62 -1.80 7.07 3.39
N ASP A 63 -0.59 7.33 2.96
CA ASP A 63 -0.32 8.35 1.94
C ASP A 63 -0.55 7.75 0.56
N VAL A 64 -1.80 7.81 0.10
CA VAL A 64 -2.18 7.18 -1.16
C VAL A 64 -1.49 7.85 -2.35
N ILE A 65 -1.25 9.16 -2.27
CA ILE A 65 -0.54 9.84 -3.35
C ILE A 65 0.88 9.30 -3.46
N TYR A 66 1.53 9.06 -2.31
CA TYR A 66 2.84 8.44 -2.34
C TYR A 66 2.77 7.03 -2.93
N ILE A 67 1.76 6.25 -2.54
CA ILE A 67 1.60 4.90 -3.08
C ILE A 67 1.52 4.93 -4.59
N LEU A 68 0.74 5.84 -5.13
CA LEU A 68 0.49 5.89 -6.57
C LEU A 68 1.63 6.54 -7.34
N SER A 69 2.24 7.58 -6.80
CA SER A 69 3.20 8.37 -7.55
C SER A 69 4.65 8.17 -7.11
N GLY A 70 4.86 7.68 -5.90
CA GLY A 70 6.20 7.58 -5.33
C GLY A 70 6.69 8.87 -4.73
N MET A 71 5.85 9.90 -4.68
CA MET A 71 6.24 11.20 -4.14
C MET A 71 5.39 11.54 -2.94
N ARG A 72 6.03 11.82 -1.82
CA ARG A 72 5.32 12.24 -0.63
C ARG A 72 5.02 13.72 -0.71
N GLN A 73 3.82 14.08 -0.31
CA GLN A 73 3.39 15.47 -0.40
C GLN A 73 4.24 16.39 0.47
N GLY A 74 4.71 15.88 1.60
CA GLY A 74 5.51 16.68 2.49
C GLY A 74 6.96 16.87 2.05
N ASP A 75 7.39 16.14 1.01
CA ASP A 75 8.77 16.17 0.56
C ASP A 75 9.03 17.21 -0.53
N LYS A 76 8.04 17.95 -0.90
CA LYS A 76 8.22 18.96 -1.93
C LYS A 76 9.10 20.09 -1.44
N LYS A 77 9.93 20.52 -2.31
CA LYS A 77 10.80 21.63 -2.00
C LYS A 77 10.77 22.64 -3.09
#